data_f890a756d6b760ff33db8cd0c269d1b6
#
_entry.id   f890a756d6b760ff33db8cd0c269d1b6
#
_cell.length_a   1.000
_cell.length_b   1.000
_cell.length_c   1.000
_cell.angle_alpha   90.00
_cell.angle_beta   90.00
_cell.angle_gamma   90.00
#
_symmetry.space_group_name_H-M   'P 1'
#
loop_
_entity.id
_entity.type
_entity.pdbx_description
1 polymer ?
#
loop_
_entity_poly.entity_id
_entity_poly.type
_entity_poly.pdbx_seq_one_letter_code
_entity_poly.pdbx_strand_id
1 'polypeptide(L)'
;GLLHEKIISDRRVTVFERTNIKNLSGDSLAQTFDIVVVDLSFISLRTVMKNILSLANSDASIVMLIKPQFEATKLEASKSKGVIVDREIWIRTITEVLLSASEHGGNAQDIIVSPVPGKAGNKEFLLLISKQFPSQDLRLSELV
;
A
#
# COMPACT_ATOMS: atom_id res chain seq x y z
N GLY A 1 5.04 -18.23 -12.31
CA GLY A 1 5.50 -16.90 -11.93
C GLY A 1 4.74 -15.80 -12.67
N LEU A 2 4.60 -14.64 -12.04
CA LEU A 2 3.94 -13.48 -12.63
C LEU A 2 4.94 -12.53 -13.32
N LEU A 3 6.22 -12.68 -13.00
CA LEU A 3 7.28 -11.84 -13.55
C LEU A 3 7.72 -12.30 -14.92
N HIS A 4 7.97 -11.33 -15.80
CA HIS A 4 8.51 -11.61 -17.13
C HIS A 4 9.93 -12.18 -17.04
N GLU A 5 10.28 -13.11 -17.91
CA GLU A 5 11.56 -13.82 -17.92
C GLU A 5 12.78 -12.86 -17.94
N LYS A 6 12.71 -11.76 -18.69
CA LYS A 6 13.77 -10.73 -18.71
C LYS A 6 14.04 -10.09 -17.36
N ILE A 7 13.01 -10.00 -16.48
CA ILE A 7 13.18 -9.46 -15.13
C ILE A 7 13.80 -10.52 -14.23
N ILE A 8 13.31 -11.76 -14.30
CA ILE A 8 13.80 -12.87 -13.47
C ILE A 8 15.28 -13.16 -13.76
N SER A 9 15.71 -13.05 -15.03
CA SER A 9 17.10 -13.31 -15.45
C SER A 9 18.07 -12.15 -15.18
N ASP A 10 17.59 -10.97 -14.77
CA ASP A 10 18.46 -9.83 -14.45
C ASP A 10 19.17 -10.06 -13.11
N ARG A 11 20.49 -10.03 -13.10
CA ARG A 11 21.30 -10.26 -11.89
C ARG A 11 21.07 -9.24 -10.76
N ARG A 12 20.45 -8.11 -11.06
CA ARG A 12 20.07 -7.09 -10.07
C ARG A 12 18.76 -7.41 -9.35
N VAL A 13 18.01 -8.39 -9.83
CA VAL A 13 16.68 -8.74 -9.33
C VAL A 13 16.77 -10.00 -8.47
N THR A 14 16.27 -9.88 -7.26
CA THR A 14 16.03 -11.04 -6.37
C THR A 14 14.52 -11.26 -6.27
N VAL A 15 14.07 -12.46 -6.60
CA VAL A 15 12.65 -12.81 -6.62
C VAL A 15 12.30 -13.69 -5.43
N PHE A 16 11.29 -13.31 -4.69
CA PHE A 16 10.73 -14.08 -3.58
C PHE A 16 9.32 -14.57 -3.94
N GLU A 17 9.22 -15.56 -4.78
CA GLU A 17 7.92 -16.19 -5.11
C GLU A 17 7.38 -17.01 -3.93
N ARG A 18 6.05 -17.15 -3.87
CA ARG A 18 5.34 -17.92 -2.84
C ARG A 18 5.69 -17.50 -1.41
N THR A 19 6.06 -16.24 -1.25
CA THR A 19 6.45 -15.66 0.04
C THR A 19 5.34 -14.74 0.54
N ASN A 20 4.89 -14.97 1.77
CA ASN A 20 3.91 -14.10 2.39
C ASN A 20 4.61 -12.86 2.94
N ILE A 21 4.11 -11.68 2.60
CA ILE A 21 4.65 -10.40 3.08
C ILE A 21 4.70 -10.32 4.62
N LYS A 22 3.82 -11.03 5.33
CA LYS A 22 3.84 -11.12 6.80
C LYS A 22 5.13 -11.73 7.35
N ASN A 23 5.84 -12.50 6.54
CA ASN A 23 7.11 -13.14 6.90
C ASN A 23 8.34 -12.34 6.45
N LEU A 24 8.13 -11.21 5.76
CA LEU A 24 9.21 -10.34 5.29
C LEU A 24 9.36 -9.15 6.23
N SER A 25 10.61 -8.80 6.51
CA SER A 25 11.02 -7.59 7.22
C SER A 25 12.44 -7.22 6.81
N GLY A 26 12.87 -6.01 7.15
CA GLY A 26 14.27 -5.61 6.97
C GLY A 26 15.23 -6.57 7.65
N ASP A 27 14.90 -7.03 8.86
CA ASP A 27 15.71 -7.99 9.61
C ASP A 27 15.77 -9.36 8.92
N SER A 28 14.62 -9.87 8.43
CA SER A 28 14.58 -11.18 7.76
C SER A 28 15.35 -11.19 6.43
N LEU A 29 15.43 -10.06 5.74
CA LEU A 29 16.21 -9.90 4.51
C LEU A 29 17.64 -9.43 4.77
N ALA A 30 17.96 -9.04 6.02
CA ALA A 30 19.21 -8.36 6.39
C ALA A 30 19.53 -7.16 5.49
N GLN A 31 18.48 -6.50 5.01
CA GLN A 31 18.56 -5.41 4.04
C GLN A 31 17.34 -4.51 4.15
N THR A 32 17.55 -3.21 3.92
CA THR A 32 16.50 -2.20 3.74
C THR A 32 16.68 -1.51 2.40
N PHE A 33 15.62 -0.80 1.95
CA PHE A 33 15.54 -0.26 0.61
C PHE A 33 15.28 1.25 0.61
N ASP A 34 15.81 1.96 -0.39
CA ASP A 34 15.62 3.40 -0.57
C ASP A 34 14.25 3.72 -1.20
N ILE A 35 13.70 2.78 -1.96
CA ILE A 35 12.37 2.87 -2.56
C ILE A 35 11.64 1.57 -2.30
N VAL A 36 10.42 1.68 -1.76
CA VAL A 36 9.52 0.55 -1.53
C VAL A 36 8.20 0.82 -2.24
N VAL A 37 7.80 -0.06 -3.14
CA VAL A 37 6.52 0.04 -3.87
C VAL A 37 5.63 -1.13 -3.46
N VAL A 38 4.37 -0.85 -3.15
CA VAL A 38 3.44 -1.85 -2.58
C VAL A 38 2.16 -1.92 -3.41
N ASP A 39 1.96 -3.05 -4.05
CA ASP A 39 0.71 -3.42 -4.72
C ASP A 39 0.28 -4.80 -4.23
N LEU A 40 -0.63 -4.86 -3.27
CA LEU A 40 -1.12 -6.08 -2.65
C LEU A 40 -2.60 -6.28 -2.94
N SER A 41 -3.02 -7.53 -3.05
CA SER A 41 -4.43 -7.91 -3.25
C SER A 41 -4.86 -8.91 -2.17
N PHE A 42 -6.15 -8.84 -1.81
CA PHE A 42 -6.78 -9.76 -0.85
C PHE A 42 -6.23 -9.70 0.58
N ILE A 43 -5.57 -8.61 0.93
CA ILE A 43 -5.06 -8.32 2.26
C ILE A 43 -5.15 -6.81 2.51
N SER A 44 -5.49 -6.42 3.74
CA SER A 44 -5.42 -5.02 4.16
C SER A 44 -3.96 -4.60 4.37
N LEU A 45 -3.60 -3.43 3.88
CA LEU A 45 -2.28 -2.81 4.15
C LEU A 45 -2.02 -2.67 5.65
N ARG A 46 -3.05 -2.39 6.45
CA ARG A 46 -2.95 -2.28 7.92
C ARG A 46 -2.38 -3.54 8.56
N THR A 47 -2.72 -4.71 8.03
CA THR A 47 -2.26 -6.00 8.56
C THR A 47 -0.74 -6.19 8.38
N VAL A 48 -0.15 -5.58 7.38
CA VAL A 48 1.26 -5.75 6.99
C VAL A 48 2.07 -4.46 7.05
N MET A 49 1.48 -3.38 7.57
CA MET A 49 2.11 -2.06 7.60
C MET A 49 3.48 -2.07 8.29
N LYS A 50 3.56 -2.72 9.46
CA LYS A 50 4.83 -2.86 10.19
C LYS A 50 5.90 -3.53 9.34
N ASN A 51 5.55 -4.60 8.62
CA ASN A 51 6.46 -5.33 7.75
C ASN A 51 6.95 -4.43 6.60
N ILE A 52 6.02 -3.75 5.92
CA ILE A 52 6.32 -2.84 4.81
C ILE A 52 7.30 -1.75 5.27
N LEU A 53 6.97 -1.05 6.35
CA LEU A 53 7.81 0.04 6.84
C LEU A 53 9.18 -0.43 7.34
N SER A 54 9.29 -1.67 7.83
CA SER A 54 10.59 -2.25 8.23
C SER A 54 11.52 -2.52 7.05
N LEU A 55 10.99 -2.65 5.84
CA LEU A 55 11.79 -2.83 4.62
C LEU A 55 12.42 -1.52 4.12
N ALA A 56 11.93 -0.38 4.57
CA ALA A 56 12.34 0.94 4.11
C ALA A 56 13.45 1.54 4.98
N ASN A 57 14.46 2.14 4.35
CA ASN A 57 15.43 3.00 5.02
C ASN A 57 14.76 4.19 5.71
N SER A 58 15.47 4.88 6.60
CA SER A 58 14.97 6.07 7.30
C SER A 58 14.60 7.22 6.36
N ASP A 59 15.27 7.34 5.22
CA ASP A 59 15.08 8.37 4.19
C ASP A 59 14.39 7.84 2.91
N ALA A 60 13.88 6.61 2.97
CA ALA A 60 13.20 5.97 1.84
C ALA A 60 11.91 6.67 1.43
N SER A 61 11.60 6.56 0.15
CA SER A 61 10.28 6.84 -0.41
C SER A 61 9.46 5.56 -0.48
N ILE A 62 8.26 5.57 0.09
CA ILE A 62 7.37 4.40 0.11
C ILE A 62 6.09 4.76 -0.62
N VAL A 63 5.75 4.03 -1.68
CA VAL A 63 4.51 4.23 -2.45
C VAL A 63 3.62 3.01 -2.27
N MET A 64 2.40 3.23 -1.78
CA MET A 64 1.42 2.16 -1.54
C MET A 64 0.17 2.37 -2.39
N LEU A 65 -0.31 1.32 -3.02
CA LEU A 65 -1.60 1.32 -3.69
C LEU A 65 -2.69 0.91 -2.69
N ILE A 66 -3.49 1.89 -2.25
CA ILE A 66 -4.64 1.65 -1.40
C ILE A 66 -5.80 1.17 -2.27
N LYS A 67 -6.33 0.01 -1.91
CA LYS A 67 -7.47 -0.62 -2.59
C LYS A 67 -8.65 -0.69 -1.62
N PRO A 68 -9.60 0.25 -1.67
CA PRO A 68 -10.71 0.28 -0.73
C PRO A 68 -11.49 -1.03 -0.62
N GLN A 69 -11.57 -1.80 -1.71
CA GLN A 69 -12.22 -3.11 -1.73
C GLN A 69 -11.53 -4.16 -0.83
N PHE A 70 -10.26 -3.96 -0.45
CA PHE A 70 -9.52 -4.83 0.47
C PHE A 70 -9.32 -4.19 1.85
N GLU A 71 -9.69 -2.93 2.02
CA GLU A 71 -9.66 -2.21 3.30
C GLU A 71 -11.03 -2.11 3.95
N ALA A 72 -12.11 -2.17 3.16
CA ALA A 72 -13.49 -2.16 3.62
C ALA A 72 -13.84 -3.42 4.44
N THR A 73 -14.89 -3.34 5.24
CA THR A 73 -15.42 -4.49 5.97
C THR A 73 -15.96 -5.56 5.00
N LYS A 74 -16.02 -6.80 5.45
CA LYS A 74 -16.60 -7.90 4.67
C LYS A 74 -18.05 -7.62 4.25
N LEU A 75 -18.82 -6.94 5.11
CA LEU A 75 -20.20 -6.59 4.82
C LEU A 75 -20.30 -5.55 3.70
N GLU A 76 -19.47 -4.51 3.75
CA GLU A 76 -19.42 -3.47 2.71
C GLU A 76 -18.97 -4.06 1.37
N ALA A 77 -17.90 -4.85 1.37
CA ALA A 77 -17.42 -5.53 0.18
C ALA A 77 -18.46 -6.49 -0.42
N SER A 78 -19.22 -7.20 0.42
CA SER A 78 -20.29 -8.09 -0.02
C SER A 78 -21.47 -7.32 -0.60
N LYS A 79 -21.93 -6.26 0.05
CA LYS A 79 -23.03 -5.41 -0.42
C LYS A 79 -22.71 -4.74 -1.74
N SER A 80 -21.47 -4.32 -1.93
CA SER A 80 -20.99 -3.66 -3.15
C SER A 80 -20.57 -4.64 -4.26
N LYS A 81 -20.70 -5.95 -4.05
CA LYS A 81 -20.21 -7.01 -4.97
C LYS A 81 -18.74 -6.81 -5.34
N GLY A 82 -17.94 -6.32 -4.38
CA GLY A 82 -16.51 -6.09 -4.54
C GLY A 82 -16.12 -4.79 -5.26
N VAL A 83 -17.09 -3.92 -5.58
CA VAL A 83 -16.81 -2.60 -6.19
C VAL A 83 -17.26 -1.49 -5.25
N ILE A 84 -16.32 -0.84 -4.59
CA ILE A 84 -16.60 0.25 -3.64
C ILE A 84 -16.76 1.56 -4.43
N VAL A 85 -17.94 2.14 -4.36
CA VAL A 85 -18.27 3.43 -5.01
C VAL A 85 -18.64 4.51 -4.00
N ASP A 86 -18.82 4.14 -2.74
CA ASP A 86 -19.20 5.05 -1.67
C ASP A 86 -18.00 5.90 -1.23
N ARG A 87 -18.17 7.22 -1.36
CA ARG A 87 -17.15 8.21 -1.02
C ARG A 87 -16.76 8.18 0.47
N GLU A 88 -17.71 7.93 1.35
CA GLU A 88 -17.43 7.84 2.79
C GLU A 88 -16.57 6.62 3.11
N ILE A 89 -16.82 5.51 2.42
CA ILE A 89 -15.99 4.30 2.57
C ILE A 89 -14.56 4.57 2.04
N TRP A 90 -14.40 5.29 0.92
CA TRP A 90 -13.06 5.67 0.46
C TRP A 90 -12.30 6.51 1.48
N ILE A 91 -12.93 7.59 1.98
CA ILE A 91 -12.30 8.48 2.98
C ILE A 91 -11.93 7.69 4.23
N ARG A 92 -12.84 6.89 4.76
CA ARG A 92 -12.60 6.10 5.97
C ARG A 92 -11.47 5.10 5.78
N THR A 93 -11.48 4.32 4.70
CA THR A 93 -10.44 3.30 4.44
C THR A 93 -9.07 3.92 4.23
N ILE A 94 -8.99 5.05 3.52
CA ILE A 94 -7.75 5.82 3.40
C ILE A 94 -7.29 6.28 4.79
N THR A 95 -8.16 6.90 5.59
CA THR A 95 -7.84 7.39 6.93
C THR A 95 -7.31 6.27 7.82
N GLU A 96 -7.92 5.09 7.80
CA GLU A 96 -7.47 3.93 8.58
C GLU A 96 -6.06 3.45 8.15
N VAL A 97 -5.75 3.51 6.85
CA VAL A 97 -4.39 3.20 6.34
C VAL A 97 -3.38 4.25 6.81
N LEU A 98 -3.73 5.54 6.75
CA LEU A 98 -2.88 6.63 7.22
C LEU A 98 -2.57 6.51 8.72
N LEU A 99 -3.56 6.21 9.54
CA LEU A 99 -3.40 5.98 10.98
C LEU A 99 -2.45 4.80 11.23
N SER A 100 -2.67 3.67 10.55
CA SER A 100 -1.79 2.51 10.66
C SER A 100 -0.35 2.82 10.26
N ALA A 101 -0.13 3.60 9.22
CA ALA A 101 1.20 4.04 8.83
C ALA A 101 1.85 4.89 9.92
N SER A 102 1.12 5.86 10.46
CA SER A 102 1.59 6.75 11.53
C SER A 102 1.96 5.98 12.80
N GLU A 103 1.17 4.99 13.20
CA GLU A 103 1.45 4.11 14.35
C GLU A 103 2.78 3.35 14.22
N HIS A 104 3.26 3.14 13.00
CA HIS A 104 4.50 2.44 12.70
C HIS A 104 5.62 3.36 12.20
N GLY A 105 5.47 4.68 12.38
CA GLY A 105 6.49 5.68 12.03
C GLY A 105 6.50 6.12 10.56
N GLY A 106 5.45 5.81 9.80
CA GLY A 106 5.26 6.28 8.43
C GLY A 106 4.39 7.54 8.38
N ASN A 107 4.88 8.59 7.74
CA ASN A 107 4.21 9.88 7.62
C ASN A 107 3.73 10.09 6.20
N ALA A 108 2.44 10.34 6.03
CA ALA A 108 1.84 10.59 4.71
C ALA A 108 2.34 11.92 4.14
N GLN A 109 2.79 11.89 2.88
CA GLN A 109 3.32 13.06 2.18
C GLN A 109 2.38 13.56 1.10
N ASP A 110 1.81 12.63 0.33
CA ASP A 110 0.92 12.96 -0.78
C ASP A 110 0.02 11.77 -1.12
N ILE A 111 -1.12 12.04 -1.73
CA ILE A 111 -2.05 11.02 -2.21
C ILE A 111 -2.72 11.46 -3.51
N ILE A 112 -2.82 10.55 -4.45
CA ILE A 112 -3.55 10.78 -5.70
C ILE A 112 -4.49 9.62 -6.01
N VAL A 113 -5.52 9.88 -6.79
CA VAL A 113 -6.30 8.81 -7.42
C VAL A 113 -5.42 8.10 -8.43
N SER A 114 -5.38 6.78 -8.39
CA SER A 114 -4.65 5.99 -9.39
C SER A 114 -5.19 6.27 -10.79
N PRO A 115 -4.33 6.62 -11.77
CA PRO A 115 -4.75 6.80 -13.16
C PRO A 115 -5.23 5.51 -13.81
N VAL A 116 -4.87 4.36 -13.23
CA VAL A 116 -5.30 3.04 -13.68
C VAL A 116 -6.33 2.52 -12.67
N PRO A 117 -7.58 2.29 -13.09
CA PRO A 117 -8.58 1.72 -12.21
C PRO A 117 -8.24 0.27 -11.86
N GLY A 118 -8.65 -0.16 -10.69
CA GLY A 118 -8.54 -1.53 -10.26
C GLY A 118 -9.53 -2.46 -10.97
N LYS A 119 -9.49 -3.74 -10.60
CA LYS A 119 -10.40 -4.75 -11.13
C LYS A 119 -11.86 -4.31 -10.99
N ALA A 120 -12.65 -4.57 -12.03
CA ALA A 120 -14.06 -4.19 -12.14
C ALA A 120 -14.33 -2.66 -12.02
N GLY A 121 -13.31 -1.83 -12.23
CA GLY A 121 -13.44 -0.38 -12.20
C GLY A 121 -13.31 0.24 -10.80
N ASN A 122 -12.81 -0.49 -9.81
CA ASN A 122 -12.54 0.05 -8.49
C ASN A 122 -11.63 1.27 -8.57
N LYS A 123 -12.01 2.35 -7.87
CA LYS A 123 -11.13 3.49 -7.63
C LYS A 123 -10.08 3.09 -6.59
N GLU A 124 -8.83 3.28 -6.92
CA GLU A 124 -7.68 2.99 -6.06
C GLU A 124 -6.83 4.25 -5.89
N PHE A 125 -5.99 4.29 -4.86
CA PHE A 125 -5.27 5.50 -4.49
C PHE A 125 -3.79 5.20 -4.27
N LEU A 126 -2.91 6.03 -4.85
CA LEU A 126 -1.48 5.96 -4.62
C LEU A 126 -1.12 6.91 -3.47
N LEU A 127 -0.57 6.35 -2.40
CA LEU A 127 -0.13 7.06 -1.20
C LEU A 127 1.39 7.08 -1.14
N LEU A 128 1.98 8.27 -1.01
CA LEU A 128 3.39 8.48 -0.73
C LEU A 128 3.61 8.62 0.78
N ILE A 129 4.52 7.84 1.31
CA ILE A 129 4.93 7.85 2.72
C ILE A 129 6.43 8.12 2.84
N SER A 130 6.80 8.89 3.86
CA SER A 130 8.17 9.09 4.34
C SER A 130 8.28 8.72 5.82
N LYS A 131 9.46 8.28 6.25
CA LYS A 131 9.79 8.12 7.68
C LYS A 131 10.52 9.36 8.23
N GLN A 132 11.04 10.20 7.34
CA GLN A 132 11.89 11.34 7.67
C GLN A 132 11.11 12.65 7.85
N PHE A 133 10.15 12.91 6.96
CA PHE A 133 9.40 14.16 6.95
C PHE A 133 8.09 14.05 7.72
N PRO A 134 7.60 15.14 8.36
CA PRO A 134 6.31 15.11 9.05
C PRO A 134 5.15 14.90 8.08
N SER A 135 4.03 14.39 8.58
CA SER A 135 2.81 14.21 7.79
C SER A 135 2.28 15.53 7.24
N GLN A 136 1.77 15.48 6.00
CA GLN A 136 1.09 16.59 5.34
C GLN A 136 -0.43 16.45 5.47
N ASP A 137 -1.14 17.56 5.34
CA ASP A 137 -2.59 17.56 5.20
C ASP A 137 -2.95 17.16 3.77
N LEU A 138 -3.50 15.96 3.61
CA LEU A 138 -3.82 15.38 2.30
C LEU A 138 -5.17 15.82 1.73
N ARG A 139 -5.94 16.64 2.46
CA ARG A 139 -7.25 17.17 2.02
C ARG A 139 -8.13 16.11 1.36
N LEU A 140 -8.36 14.98 2.03
CA LEU A 140 -9.08 13.84 1.47
C LEU A 140 -10.46 14.19 0.92
N SER A 141 -11.12 15.23 1.47
CA SER A 141 -12.40 15.73 0.96
C SER A 141 -12.32 16.35 -0.45
N GLU A 142 -11.16 16.77 -0.89
CA GLU A 142 -10.92 17.32 -2.23
C GLU A 142 -10.49 16.25 -3.23
N LEU A 143 -9.93 15.14 -2.73
CA LEU A 143 -9.41 14.04 -3.54
C LEU A 143 -10.53 13.17 -4.15
N VAL A 144 -11.66 13.00 -3.46
CA VAL A 144 -12.71 12.02 -3.79
C VAL A 144 -14.08 12.65 -4.01
#